data_59f35be1e9958bf90f1778e62a5219c0
#
_entry.id   59f35be1e9958bf90f1778e62a5219c0
#
_cell.length_a   1.000
_cell.length_b   1.000
_cell.length_c   1.000
_cell.angle_alpha   90.00
_cell.angle_beta   90.00
_cell.angle_gamma   90.00
#
_symmetry.space_group_name_H-M   'P 1'
#
loop_
_entity.id
_entity.type
_entity.pdbx_description
1 polymer ?
#
loop_
_entity_poly.entity_id
_entity_poly.type
_entity_poly.pdbx_seq_one_letter_code
_entity_poly.pdbx_strand_id
1 'polypeptide(L)'
;MKFKPGNRWKSSKSEVRYKSWRKMVFELNRGKRGARKWYVCEKCDKRLKTTRALHAHHIKSWEKFPKDRYDRDNGVVLCWKCHNAFHRKYKFEALEKPELLLEYLEKE
;
A
#
# COMPACT_ATOMS: atom_id res chain seq x y z
N MET A 1 2.02 24.83 5.97
CA MET A 1 2.39 24.28 6.09
C MET A 1 2.68 24.20 6.34
N LYS A 2 2.62 24.25 6.64
CA LYS A 2 2.98 23.83 6.96
C LYS A 2 3.33 23.43 7.53
N PHE A 3 3.41 23.32 7.99
CA PHE A 3 3.91 22.65 8.63
C PHE A 3 4.58 22.91 9.13
N LYS A 4 4.77 23.16 9.73
CA LYS A 4 5.37 22.96 10.34
C LYS A 4 6.14 22.84 10.68
N PRO A 5 6.59 23.18 11.00
CA PRO A 5 7.34 22.69 11.27
C PRO A 5 7.80 22.20 12.16
N GLY A 6 7.96 22.18 12.71
CA GLY A 6 8.43 21.63 13.38
C GLY A 6 8.69 20.83 14.00
N ASN A 7 8.44 20.64 14.34
CA ASN A 7 8.39 19.65 14.63
C ASN A 7 8.20 18.99 14.39
N ARG A 8 8.22 19.17 14.15
CA ARG A 8 8.02 18.36 13.71
C ARG A 8 8.60 17.70 13.19
N TRP A 9 9.46 18.33 13.20
CA TRP A 9 9.82 17.40 12.65
C TRP A 9 10.35 16.24 13.27
N LYS A 10 10.34 15.95 14.36
CA LYS A 10 10.48 14.64 14.88
C LYS A 10 9.32 13.80 14.40
N SER A 11 9.62 12.61 13.93
CA SER A 11 8.60 11.70 13.49
C SER A 11 7.73 11.27 14.65
N SER A 12 6.42 11.29 14.48
CA SER A 12 5.48 10.76 15.44
C SER A 12 5.61 9.24 15.50
N LYS A 13 5.08 8.64 16.54
CA LYS A 13 5.06 7.17 16.64
C LYS A 13 4.29 6.55 15.48
N SER A 14 3.17 7.16 15.08
CA SER A 14 2.38 6.62 13.97
C SER A 14 3.14 6.74 12.64
N GLU A 15 3.91 7.80 12.46
CA GLU A 15 4.71 7.95 11.25
C GLU A 15 5.81 6.88 11.17
N VAL A 16 6.48 6.63 12.29
CA VAL A 16 7.51 5.60 12.34
C VAL A 16 6.90 4.22 12.09
N ARG A 17 5.75 3.95 12.69
CA ARG A 17 5.07 2.67 12.48
C ARG A 17 4.59 2.50 11.05
N TYR A 18 4.13 3.58 10.44
CA TYR A 18 3.71 3.53 9.04
C TYR A 18 4.90 3.19 8.12
N LYS A 19 6.03 3.84 8.33
CA LYS A 19 7.22 3.56 7.54
C LYS A 19 7.69 2.13 7.70
N SER A 20 7.62 1.62 8.92
CA SER A 20 7.98 0.25 9.22
C SER A 20 7.03 -0.73 8.51
N TRP A 21 5.72 -0.45 8.59
CA TRP A 21 4.71 -1.25 7.91
C TRP A 21 4.95 -1.27 6.40
N ARG A 22 5.18 -0.09 5.82
CA ARG A 22 5.43 0.04 4.39
C ARG A 22 6.63 -0.80 3.96
N LYS A 23 7.69 -0.73 4.72
CA LYS A 23 8.90 -1.51 4.44
C LYS A 23 8.59 -3.00 4.45
N MET A 24 7.84 -3.46 5.45
CA MET A 24 7.49 -4.87 5.55
C MET A 24 6.61 -5.32 4.40
N VAL A 25 5.67 -4.49 3.99
CA VAL A 25 4.80 -4.82 2.85
C VAL A 25 5.63 -5.01 1.59
N PHE A 26 6.59 -4.12 1.34
CA PHE A 26 7.45 -4.26 0.18
C PHE A 26 8.37 -5.48 0.28
N GLU A 27 8.88 -5.78 1.46
CA GLU A 27 9.73 -6.96 1.65
C GLU A 27 8.96 -8.25 1.41
N LEU A 28 7.73 -8.33 1.89
CA LEU A 28 6.87 -9.49 1.62
C LEU A 28 6.53 -9.62 0.14
N ASN A 29 6.42 -8.50 -0.55
CA ASN A 29 6.11 -8.50 -1.98
C ASN A 29 7.30 -8.94 -2.81
N ARG A 30 8.50 -8.59 -2.37
CA ARG A 30 9.72 -8.87 -3.12
C ARG A 30 9.86 -10.36 -3.35
N GLY A 31 10.00 -10.73 -4.60
CA GLY A 31 10.13 -12.12 -4.96
C GLY A 31 8.84 -12.87 -5.17
N LYS A 32 7.69 -12.23 -4.94
CA LYS A 32 6.41 -12.86 -5.24
C LYS A 32 6.34 -13.24 -6.71
N ARG A 33 5.60 -14.28 -6.99
CA ARG A 33 5.40 -14.75 -8.36
C ARG A 33 6.71 -15.11 -9.06
N GLY A 34 7.70 -15.53 -8.28
CA GLY A 34 8.98 -15.95 -8.83
C GLY A 34 9.89 -14.82 -9.26
N ALA A 35 9.54 -13.60 -8.92
CA ALA A 35 10.29 -12.43 -9.36
C ALA A 35 11.61 -12.21 -8.64
N ARG A 36 11.89 -12.95 -7.58
CA ARG A 36 13.14 -12.91 -6.80
C ARG A 36 13.60 -11.53 -6.36
N LYS A 37 14.36 -10.84 -7.21
CA LYS A 37 14.95 -9.54 -6.86
C LYS A 37 14.06 -8.35 -7.19
N TRP A 38 12.87 -8.61 -7.66
CA TRP A 38 11.99 -7.55 -8.15
C TRP A 38 10.82 -7.35 -7.22
N TYR A 39 10.36 -6.11 -7.17
CA TYR A 39 9.06 -5.80 -6.58
C TYR A 39 8.02 -5.91 -7.69
N VAL A 40 6.84 -6.36 -7.35
CA VAL A 40 5.81 -6.69 -8.35
C VAL A 40 4.50 -6.00 -8.02
N CYS A 41 3.93 -5.29 -8.99
CA CYS A 41 2.56 -4.80 -8.85
C CYS A 41 1.63 -6.00 -8.77
N GLU A 42 0.83 -6.09 -7.73
CA GLU A 42 -0.01 -7.26 -7.52
C GLU A 42 -1.25 -7.29 -8.40
N LYS A 43 -1.48 -6.25 -9.17
CA LYS A 43 -2.57 -6.22 -10.15
C LYS A 43 -2.10 -6.57 -11.57
N CYS A 44 -1.10 -5.84 -12.07
CA CYS A 44 -0.67 -5.98 -13.47
C CYS A 44 0.65 -6.74 -13.65
N ASP A 45 1.27 -7.17 -12.56
CA ASP A 45 2.53 -7.92 -12.58
C ASP A 45 3.75 -7.16 -13.10
N LYS A 46 3.65 -5.84 -13.20
CA LYS A 46 4.79 -5.02 -13.56
C LYS A 46 5.90 -5.21 -12.53
N ARG A 47 7.11 -5.45 -12.99
CA ARG A 47 8.26 -5.70 -12.12
C ARG A 47 9.20 -4.52 -12.13
N LEU A 48 9.62 -4.09 -10.94
CA LEU A 48 10.50 -2.95 -10.78
C LEU A 48 11.57 -3.25 -9.74
N LYS A 49 12.75 -2.72 -9.97
CA LYS A 49 13.87 -2.94 -9.03
C LYS A 49 13.78 -2.05 -7.80
N THR A 50 13.05 -0.96 -7.90
CA THR A 50 12.91 -0.03 -6.78
C THR A 50 11.42 0.16 -6.48
N THR A 51 11.15 0.77 -5.33
CA THR A 51 9.77 1.02 -4.91
C THR A 51 9.26 2.40 -5.35
N ARG A 52 10.02 3.16 -6.11
CA ARG A 52 9.68 4.53 -6.48
C ARG A 52 8.32 4.70 -7.14
N ALA A 53 8.01 3.82 -8.09
CA ALA A 53 6.77 3.90 -8.84
C ALA A 53 5.72 2.93 -8.31
N LEU A 54 5.93 2.42 -7.10
CA LEU A 54 5.04 1.47 -6.46
C LEU A 54 4.49 2.06 -5.17
N HIS A 55 3.29 1.63 -4.83
CA HIS A 55 2.61 2.08 -3.62
C HIS A 55 2.23 0.90 -2.75
N ALA A 56 2.50 1.00 -1.45
CA ALA A 56 2.00 0.05 -0.49
C ALA A 56 0.60 0.52 -0.12
N HIS A 57 -0.41 -0.27 -0.45
CA HIS A 57 -1.80 0.08 -0.26
C HIS A 57 -2.44 -0.79 0.80
N HIS A 58 -3.22 -0.19 1.69
CA HIS A 58 -3.92 -0.94 2.73
C HIS A 58 -5.11 -1.69 2.14
N ILE A 59 -5.23 -2.97 2.51
CA ILE A 59 -6.39 -3.77 2.11
C ILE A 59 -7.60 -3.30 2.92
N LYS A 60 -7.45 -3.32 4.26
CA LYS A 60 -8.43 -2.71 5.16
C LYS A 60 -7.97 -1.29 5.41
N SER A 61 -8.82 -0.32 5.09
CA SER A 61 -8.42 1.07 5.06
C SER A 61 -7.85 1.57 6.38
N TRP A 62 -6.91 2.50 6.25
CA TRP A 62 -6.32 3.18 7.40
C TRP A 62 -7.39 3.81 8.28
N GLU A 63 -8.37 4.42 7.65
CA GLU A 63 -9.37 5.21 8.34
C GLU A 63 -10.38 4.38 9.10
N LYS A 64 -10.87 3.31 8.52
CA LYS A 64 -11.95 2.52 9.09
C LYS A 64 -11.50 1.32 9.90
N PHE A 65 -10.26 0.93 9.79
CA PHE A 65 -9.76 -0.30 10.43
C PHE A 65 -8.48 -0.01 11.21
N PRO A 66 -8.57 0.78 12.31
CA PRO A 66 -7.36 1.17 13.03
C PRO A 66 -6.56 0.01 13.62
N LYS A 67 -7.21 -1.10 13.92
CA LYS A 67 -6.49 -2.26 14.47
C LYS A 67 -5.57 -2.92 13.44
N ASP A 68 -5.86 -2.74 12.17
CA ASP A 68 -5.12 -3.38 11.09
C ASP A 68 -4.13 -2.46 10.39
N ARG A 69 -4.01 -1.22 10.85
CA ARG A 69 -3.16 -0.21 10.17
C ARG A 69 -1.72 -0.63 9.96
N TYR A 70 -1.16 -1.35 10.91
CA TYR A 70 0.25 -1.69 10.88
C TYR A 70 0.51 -3.18 10.71
N ASP A 71 -0.52 -3.93 10.37
CA ASP A 71 -0.39 -5.34 10.10
C ASP A 71 0.23 -5.51 8.72
N ARG A 72 1.37 -6.18 8.66
CA ARG A 72 2.08 -6.39 7.40
C ARG A 72 1.27 -7.19 6.38
N ASP A 73 0.33 -7.99 6.86
CA ASP A 73 -0.54 -8.78 5.97
C ASP A 73 -1.71 -7.96 5.44
N ASN A 74 -1.85 -6.73 5.95
CA ASN A 74 -2.88 -5.80 5.49
C ASN A 74 -2.33 -4.83 4.45
N GLY A 75 -1.54 -5.34 3.52
CA GLY A 75 -0.96 -4.50 2.51
C GLY A 75 -0.77 -5.22 1.20
N VAL A 76 -0.89 -4.47 0.11
CA VAL A 76 -0.57 -4.96 -1.22
C VAL A 76 0.25 -3.90 -1.92
N VAL A 77 0.98 -4.31 -2.93
CA VAL A 77 1.81 -3.39 -3.71
C VAL A 77 1.15 -3.17 -5.06
N LEU A 78 0.91 -1.92 -5.39
CA LEU A 78 0.31 -1.54 -6.67
C LEU A 78 1.19 -0.48 -7.34
N CYS A 79 1.30 -0.57 -8.67
CA CYS A 79 1.98 0.49 -9.40
C CYS A 79 1.05 1.72 -9.46
N TRP A 80 1.64 2.85 -9.80
CA TRP A 80 0.92 4.12 -9.87
C TRP A 80 -0.37 4.02 -10.68
N LYS A 81 -0.28 3.39 -11.84
CA LYS A 81 -1.41 3.26 -12.75
C LYS A 81 -2.55 2.45 -12.13
N CYS A 82 -2.21 1.29 -11.57
CA CYS A 82 -3.22 0.41 -10.97
C CYS A 82 -3.82 1.02 -9.72
N HIS A 83 -3.02 1.71 -8.93
CA HIS A 83 -3.48 2.39 -7.72
C HIS A 83 -4.51 3.45 -8.06
N ASN A 84 -4.21 4.29 -9.04
CA ASN A 84 -5.14 5.33 -9.47
C ASN A 84 -6.41 4.76 -10.08
N ALA A 85 -6.27 3.68 -10.86
CA ALA A 85 -7.43 3.04 -11.46
C ALA A 85 -8.37 2.49 -10.39
N PHE A 86 -7.81 1.90 -9.34
CA PHE A 86 -8.59 1.39 -8.23
C PHE A 86 -9.38 2.51 -7.54
N HIS A 87 -8.71 3.62 -7.25
CA HIS A 87 -9.38 4.74 -6.58
C HIS A 87 -10.46 5.37 -7.44
N ARG A 88 -10.25 5.44 -8.73
CA ARG A 88 -11.27 5.98 -9.64
C ARG A 88 -12.49 5.08 -9.72
N LYS A 89 -12.26 3.77 -9.68
CA LYS A 89 -13.36 2.81 -9.82
C LYS A 89 -14.22 2.73 -8.57
N TYR A 90 -13.60 2.62 -7.41
CA TYR A 90 -14.32 2.34 -6.17
C TYR A 90 -14.51 3.54 -5.26
N LYS A 91 -13.70 4.58 -5.44
CA LYS A 91 -13.81 5.81 -4.67
C LYS A 91 -13.87 5.53 -3.16
N PHE A 92 -14.79 6.15 -2.45
CA PHE A 92 -14.88 6.02 -1.01
C PHE A 92 -15.48 4.69 -0.53
N GLU A 93 -16.13 4.00 -1.41
CA GLU A 93 -16.75 2.72 -1.05
C GLU A 93 -15.72 1.72 -0.55
N ALA A 94 -14.54 1.74 -1.13
CA ALA A 94 -13.47 0.83 -0.75
C ALA A 94 -12.97 1.04 0.68
N LEU A 95 -13.22 2.19 1.28
CA LEU A 95 -12.81 2.43 2.66
C LEU A 95 -13.49 1.49 3.64
N GLU A 96 -14.73 1.13 3.37
CA GLU A 96 -15.51 0.28 4.26
C GLU A 96 -15.58 -1.16 3.81
N LYS A 97 -15.21 -1.44 2.56
CA LYS A 97 -15.36 -2.77 1.96
C LYS A 97 -14.02 -3.29 1.43
N PRO A 98 -13.19 -3.87 2.30
CA PRO A 98 -11.88 -4.40 1.85
C PRO A 98 -11.99 -5.43 0.75
N GLU A 99 -13.11 -6.14 0.68
CA GLU A 99 -13.32 -7.13 -0.37
C GLU A 99 -13.29 -6.55 -1.78
N LEU A 100 -13.54 -5.24 -1.91
CA LEU A 100 -13.46 -4.59 -3.22
C LEU A 100 -12.04 -4.58 -3.79
N LEU A 101 -11.06 -4.40 -2.93
CA LEU A 101 -9.67 -4.45 -3.37
C LEU A 101 -9.30 -5.87 -3.78
N LEU A 102 -9.71 -6.85 -3.00
CA LEU A 102 -9.40 -8.24 -3.31
C LEU A 102 -10.05 -8.64 -4.63
N GLU A 103 -11.28 -8.21 -4.85
CA GLU A 103 -11.98 -8.43 -6.10
C GLU A 103 -11.26 -7.78 -7.27
N TYR A 104 -10.80 -6.53 -7.08
CA TYR A 104 -10.06 -5.81 -8.09
C TYR A 104 -8.78 -6.53 -8.50
N LEU A 105 -8.07 -7.09 -7.52
CA LEU A 105 -6.82 -7.81 -7.79
C LEU A 105 -7.04 -9.09 -8.59
N GLU A 106 -8.20 -9.70 -8.44
CA GLU A 106 -8.52 -10.94 -9.15
C GLU A 106 -9.02 -10.71 -10.56
N LYS A 107 -9.60 -9.56 -10.84
CA LYS A 107 -10.12 -9.26 -12.17
C LYS A 107 -9.02 -8.90 -13.15
N GLU A 108 -9.21 -9.26 -14.37
CA GLU A 108 -8.26 -8.95 -15.43
C GLU A 108 -8.47 -7.57 -16.06
#